data_d86535b28d479a1426b58e243ba4b9fe
#
_entry.id   d86535b28d479a1426b58e243ba4b9fe
#
_cell.length_a   1.000
_cell.length_b   1.000
_cell.length_c   1.000
_cell.angle_alpha   90.00
_cell.angle_beta   90.00
_cell.angle_gamma   90.00
#
_symmetry.space_group_name_H-M   'P 1'
#
loop_
_entity.id
_entity.type
_entity.pdbx_description
1 polymer ?
#
loop_
_entity_poly.entity_id
_entity_poly.type
_entity_poly.pdbx_seq_one_letter_code
_entity_poly.pdbx_strand_id
1 'polypeptide(L)'
;MKRSARSLWRNADGAVAPTVALSMVALIAAGGIAFDYARLAAMDTELQDAADQAALAAASQLDRQTGACARAAAAASSLLSNQARFANDGGGYGVVVPTTAVTDCDGNSSIQFYQSYDQATDTPGPAATADSNAKIVIVSITPRQAVYALTPIVAALRSGNMSAQAVASLSSAICKMPPVMISNPEETATNTSFNAANFIGDGLRLTAVGGGSGSWAPGNFGYLDTQTGVNGAPDLREGLGWNVPAGECVSADGVDTKPGATVTVTDSFNTRFDIYQNGNTSCPTGGACSASINSVKDVRRPANANGANACKVQNQGWQLDTSGAGYYGQNVPSTAADLPTTTTPSAMGHPRDECHAISNNGSCTNGRMGDGKWDRDAYFRTNYVRTSIGSKGQAIGTRWTSADWQANTGLSTTVPTNITGTSQANPAYASRYNVYSWEIANRDKVVDGVTVLGPRSPSATGNTLVSYGKPQCSAGQGYGSGQIPNSTTPDRRRISVAVVNCQANGVKGNSDGVPVEKWIDIFLVEPSLNRARTNDGDIYVEVIGETVNGGSSNASQVIVHQVPYLIK
;
A
#
# COMPACT_ATOMS: atom_id res chain seq x y z
N MET A 1 -0.80 47.50 -94.10
CA MET A 1 -0.68 46.50 -93.02
C MET A 1 -0.54 47.08 -91.61
N LYS A 2 -1.40 47.99 -91.16
CA LYS A 2 -1.35 48.59 -89.78
C LYS A 2 -2.65 48.50 -89.00
N ARG A 3 -3.64 47.76 -89.44
CA ARG A 3 -4.93 47.61 -88.74
C ARG A 3 -5.11 46.26 -88.01
N SER A 4 -4.26 45.24 -88.22
CA SER A 4 -4.40 43.91 -87.68
C SER A 4 -3.86 43.78 -86.27
N ALA A 5 -2.81 44.53 -85.86
CA ALA A 5 -2.24 44.39 -84.51
C ALA A 5 -3.05 44.99 -83.36
N ARG A 6 -3.92 45.98 -83.60
CA ARG A 6 -4.76 46.62 -82.59
C ARG A 6 -6.03 45.81 -82.25
N SER A 7 -6.46 44.89 -83.11
CA SER A 7 -7.62 44.06 -82.87
C SER A 7 -7.30 42.86 -81.92
N LEU A 8 -6.07 42.35 -82.05
CA LEU A 8 -5.57 41.28 -81.19
C LEU A 8 -5.46 41.67 -79.67
N TRP A 9 -5.16 42.95 -79.43
CA TRP A 9 -5.08 43.45 -78.01
C TRP A 9 -6.41 43.84 -77.40
N ARG A 10 -7.47 43.84 -78.15
CA ARG A 10 -8.86 44.16 -77.66
C ARG A 10 -9.80 42.96 -77.77
N ASN A 11 -9.35 41.83 -78.28
CA ASN A 11 -10.19 40.65 -78.34
C ASN A 11 -10.13 39.90 -76.95
N ALA A 12 -11.21 39.99 -76.21
CA ALA A 12 -11.33 39.35 -74.93
C ALA A 12 -11.57 37.82 -75.02
N ASP A 13 -11.86 37.31 -76.24
CA ASP A 13 -12.17 35.89 -76.46
C ASP A 13 -10.94 34.98 -76.25
N GLY A 14 -9.73 35.54 -76.37
CA GLY A 14 -8.46 34.84 -76.12
C GLY A 14 -7.96 34.94 -74.70
N ALA A 15 -8.58 35.72 -73.82
CA ALA A 15 -8.11 35.93 -72.44
C ALA A 15 -8.44 34.75 -71.48
N VAL A 16 -9.35 33.90 -71.87
CA VAL A 16 -9.76 32.75 -71.07
C VAL A 16 -8.64 31.71 -70.96
N ALA A 17 -7.94 31.44 -72.02
CA ALA A 17 -6.88 30.42 -72.00
C ALA A 17 -5.70 30.78 -71.05
N PRO A 18 -5.15 32.03 -71.09
CA PRO A 18 -4.13 32.43 -70.11
C PRO A 18 -4.61 32.48 -68.69
N THR A 19 -5.85 32.91 -68.45
CA THR A 19 -6.43 32.93 -67.08
C THR A 19 -6.65 31.54 -66.53
N VAL A 20 -7.15 30.60 -67.36
CA VAL A 20 -7.28 29.21 -67.00
C VAL A 20 -5.91 28.58 -66.75
N ALA A 21 -4.95 28.82 -67.54
CA ALA A 21 -3.58 28.31 -67.39
C ALA A 21 -2.93 28.82 -66.09
N LEU A 22 -3.08 30.10 -65.76
CA LEU A 22 -2.59 30.67 -64.50
C LEU A 22 -3.34 30.13 -63.26
N SER A 23 -4.65 29.99 -63.37
CA SER A 23 -5.45 29.41 -62.27
C SER A 23 -5.13 27.92 -62.05
N MET A 24 -4.86 27.16 -63.14
CA MET A 24 -4.40 25.77 -63.01
C MET A 24 -3.06 25.66 -62.27
N VAL A 25 -2.11 26.52 -62.59
CA VAL A 25 -0.81 26.55 -61.88
C VAL A 25 -1.00 26.86 -60.40
N ALA A 26 -1.84 27.84 -60.09
CA ALA A 26 -2.16 28.19 -58.69
C ALA A 26 -2.86 27.04 -57.95
N LEU A 27 -3.79 26.35 -58.61
CA LEU A 27 -4.51 25.19 -58.02
C LEU A 27 -3.55 23.99 -57.83
N ILE A 28 -2.69 23.70 -58.78
CA ILE A 28 -1.67 22.64 -58.66
C ILE A 28 -0.69 22.97 -57.54
N ALA A 29 -0.26 24.22 -57.41
CA ALA A 29 0.62 24.66 -56.33
C ALA A 29 -0.07 24.52 -54.97
N ALA A 30 -1.30 24.97 -54.83
CA ALA A 30 -2.06 24.83 -53.58
C ALA A 30 -2.32 23.35 -53.22
N GLY A 31 -2.68 22.52 -54.21
CA GLY A 31 -2.87 21.09 -54.02
C GLY A 31 -1.56 20.37 -53.65
N GLY A 32 -0.44 20.80 -54.24
CA GLY A 32 0.87 20.26 -53.90
C GLY A 32 1.32 20.57 -52.48
N ILE A 33 1.13 21.81 -52.04
CA ILE A 33 1.40 22.22 -50.65
C ILE A 33 0.50 21.46 -49.67
N ALA A 34 -0.78 21.34 -49.98
CA ALA A 34 -1.72 20.60 -49.13
C ALA A 34 -1.35 19.10 -48.99
N PHE A 35 -0.91 18.47 -50.09
CA PHE A 35 -0.47 17.08 -50.10
C PHE A 35 0.79 16.86 -49.25
N ASP A 36 1.81 17.69 -49.44
CA ASP A 36 3.06 17.58 -48.69
C ASP A 36 2.84 17.88 -47.20
N TYR A 37 1.95 18.85 -46.88
CA TYR A 37 1.56 19.14 -45.49
C TYR A 37 0.78 17.97 -44.83
N ALA A 38 -0.16 17.38 -45.55
CA ALA A 38 -0.89 16.21 -45.06
C ALA A 38 0.05 15.03 -44.80
N ARG A 39 1.06 14.84 -45.61
CA ARG A 39 2.09 13.82 -45.42
C ARG A 39 2.96 14.09 -44.19
N LEU A 40 3.35 15.37 -43.96
CA LEU A 40 4.05 15.76 -42.74
C LEU A 40 3.22 15.48 -41.49
N ALA A 41 1.95 15.88 -41.49
CA ALA A 41 1.06 15.65 -40.38
C ALA A 41 0.87 14.12 -40.08
N ALA A 42 0.77 13.31 -41.13
CA ALA A 42 0.69 11.86 -40.98
C ALA A 42 2.00 11.28 -40.41
N MET A 43 3.18 11.77 -40.86
CA MET A 43 4.46 11.36 -40.30
C MET A 43 4.61 11.77 -38.82
N ASP A 44 4.16 12.98 -38.46
CA ASP A 44 4.15 13.43 -37.07
C ASP A 44 3.36 12.49 -36.16
N THR A 45 2.17 12.08 -36.59
CA THR A 45 1.34 11.09 -35.87
C THR A 45 2.06 9.75 -35.74
N GLU A 46 2.70 9.24 -36.82
CA GLU A 46 3.45 7.96 -36.74
C GLU A 46 4.63 8.04 -35.76
N LEU A 47 5.32 9.17 -35.72
CA LEU A 47 6.45 9.38 -34.82
C LEU A 47 5.98 9.57 -33.36
N GLN A 48 4.89 10.30 -33.15
CA GLN A 48 4.31 10.47 -31.81
C GLN A 48 3.81 9.14 -31.25
N ASP A 49 3.07 8.36 -32.04
CA ASP A 49 2.62 7.02 -31.63
C ASP A 49 3.82 6.12 -31.23
N ALA A 50 4.93 6.23 -31.93
CA ALA A 50 6.14 5.49 -31.62
C ALA A 50 6.78 5.97 -30.30
N ALA A 51 6.85 7.28 -30.07
CA ALA A 51 7.38 7.85 -28.84
C ALA A 51 6.51 7.45 -27.64
N ASP A 52 5.20 7.52 -27.78
CA ASP A 52 4.22 7.16 -26.74
C ASP A 52 4.35 5.69 -26.33
N GLN A 53 4.43 4.78 -27.30
CA GLN A 53 4.61 3.35 -27.03
C GLN A 53 5.96 3.07 -26.37
N ALA A 54 7.03 3.71 -26.81
CA ALA A 54 8.34 3.55 -26.20
C ALA A 54 8.37 4.09 -24.77
N ALA A 55 7.76 5.24 -24.53
CA ALA A 55 7.68 5.85 -23.21
C ALA A 55 6.84 5.00 -22.25
N LEU A 56 5.68 4.47 -22.70
CA LEU A 56 4.86 3.55 -21.91
C LEU A 56 5.59 2.24 -21.58
N ALA A 57 6.30 1.68 -22.58
CA ALA A 57 7.10 0.49 -22.36
C ALA A 57 8.21 0.73 -21.34
N ALA A 58 8.93 1.84 -21.44
CA ALA A 58 9.95 2.24 -20.49
C ALA A 58 9.34 2.45 -19.08
N ALA A 59 8.25 3.21 -18.99
CA ALA A 59 7.59 3.51 -17.72
C ALA A 59 7.14 2.24 -17.00
N SER A 60 6.71 1.20 -17.72
CA SER A 60 6.32 -0.09 -17.12
C SER A 60 7.43 -0.78 -16.33
N GLN A 61 8.69 -0.40 -16.55
CA GLN A 61 9.86 -0.97 -15.89
C GLN A 61 10.40 -0.09 -14.74
N LEU A 62 9.83 1.09 -14.52
CA LEU A 62 10.25 2.02 -13.46
C LEU A 62 9.65 1.66 -12.10
N ASP A 63 9.87 0.41 -11.69
CA ASP A 63 9.38 -0.16 -10.43
C ASP A 63 10.18 0.25 -9.19
N ARG A 64 11.16 1.14 -9.36
CA ARG A 64 12.09 1.64 -8.33
C ARG A 64 13.00 0.55 -7.71
N GLN A 65 13.01 -0.66 -8.29
CA GLN A 65 13.92 -1.73 -7.87
C GLN A 65 15.26 -1.61 -8.62
N THR A 66 16.28 -2.28 -8.08
CA THR A 66 17.63 -2.30 -8.69
C THR A 66 17.56 -2.64 -10.19
N GLY A 67 18.18 -1.82 -11.02
CA GLY A 67 18.23 -1.97 -12.47
C GLY A 67 16.98 -1.46 -13.20
N ALA A 68 16.08 -0.72 -12.53
CA ALA A 68 14.86 -0.20 -13.16
C ALA A 68 15.14 0.68 -14.38
N CYS A 69 16.10 1.61 -14.29
CA CYS A 69 16.46 2.49 -15.39
C CYS A 69 17.03 1.72 -16.59
N ALA A 70 17.88 0.74 -16.35
CA ALA A 70 18.45 -0.10 -17.42
C ALA A 70 17.36 -0.96 -18.10
N ARG A 71 16.44 -1.54 -17.33
CA ARG A 71 15.29 -2.27 -17.88
C ARG A 71 14.36 -1.35 -18.68
N ALA A 72 14.10 -0.15 -18.19
CA ALA A 72 13.27 0.84 -18.87
C ALA A 72 13.87 1.24 -20.23
N ALA A 73 15.17 1.51 -20.29
CA ALA A 73 15.86 1.81 -21.52
C ALA A 73 15.80 0.64 -22.52
N ALA A 74 16.02 -0.58 -22.04
CA ALA A 74 15.91 -1.79 -22.86
C ALA A 74 14.49 -2.00 -23.39
N ALA A 75 13.46 -1.76 -22.56
CA ALA A 75 12.06 -1.87 -22.97
C ALA A 75 11.68 -0.85 -24.03
N ALA A 76 12.10 0.42 -23.88
CA ALA A 76 11.87 1.47 -24.86
C ALA A 76 12.40 1.11 -26.25
N SER A 77 13.52 0.42 -26.32
CA SER A 77 14.15 0.06 -27.60
C SER A 77 13.63 -1.23 -28.20
N SER A 78 13.33 -2.23 -27.37
CA SER A 78 13.02 -3.59 -27.85
C SER A 78 11.56 -3.75 -28.29
N LEU A 79 10.63 -2.94 -27.75
CA LEU A 79 9.19 -3.05 -28.03
C LEU A 79 8.73 -2.20 -29.21
N LEU A 80 9.63 -1.39 -29.80
CA LEU A 80 9.30 -0.58 -30.97
C LEU A 80 9.23 -1.44 -32.24
N SER A 81 8.02 -1.69 -32.70
CA SER A 81 7.74 -2.26 -34.03
C SER A 81 7.18 -1.22 -35.01
N ASN A 82 7.17 0.04 -34.63
CA ASN A 82 6.52 1.10 -35.39
C ASN A 82 7.31 1.47 -36.65
N GLN A 83 6.58 1.83 -37.68
CA GLN A 83 7.11 2.17 -38.98
C GLN A 83 6.72 3.61 -39.38
N ALA A 84 7.70 4.43 -39.68
CA ALA A 84 7.48 5.75 -40.30
C ALA A 84 7.34 5.59 -41.81
N ARG A 85 6.15 5.27 -42.28
CA ARG A 85 5.87 5.01 -43.72
C ARG A 85 5.88 6.26 -44.57
N PHE A 86 5.62 7.39 -43.94
CA PHE A 86 5.61 8.69 -44.63
C PHE A 86 6.97 9.36 -44.67
N ALA A 87 7.98 8.85 -43.95
CA ALA A 87 9.37 9.25 -44.14
C ALA A 87 9.91 8.74 -45.47
N ASN A 88 10.73 9.54 -46.16
CA ASN A 88 11.39 9.16 -47.40
C ASN A 88 12.83 9.69 -47.46
N ASP A 89 13.50 9.68 -46.31
CA ASP A 89 14.88 10.13 -46.11
C ASP A 89 15.93 9.05 -46.41
N GLY A 90 15.52 7.89 -46.89
CA GLY A 90 16.40 6.74 -47.16
C GLY A 90 16.74 5.91 -45.90
N GLY A 91 16.24 6.25 -44.72
CA GLY A 91 16.49 5.56 -43.45
C GLY A 91 15.71 4.28 -43.24
N GLY A 92 15.00 3.75 -44.24
CA GLY A 92 14.09 2.63 -44.09
C GLY A 92 12.79 3.02 -43.38
N TYR A 93 11.98 2.03 -43.02
CA TYR A 93 10.69 2.30 -42.36
C TYR A 93 10.74 2.26 -40.83
N GLY A 94 11.75 1.64 -40.22
CA GLY A 94 11.81 1.47 -38.76
C GLY A 94 12.03 2.80 -38.03
N VAL A 95 11.27 3.00 -36.96
CA VAL A 95 11.53 4.04 -35.97
C VAL A 95 12.47 3.48 -34.92
N VAL A 96 13.51 4.22 -34.57
CA VAL A 96 14.55 3.77 -33.65
C VAL A 96 14.62 4.72 -32.45
N VAL A 97 14.63 4.18 -31.25
CA VAL A 97 15.12 4.86 -30.05
C VAL A 97 16.60 4.48 -29.92
N PRO A 98 17.54 5.41 -30.03
CA PRO A 98 18.94 5.08 -29.86
C PRO A 98 19.23 4.57 -28.46
N THR A 99 19.65 3.34 -28.36
CA THR A 99 20.11 2.74 -27.12
C THR A 99 21.63 2.58 -27.14
N THR A 100 22.33 3.59 -26.75
CA THR A 100 23.62 3.38 -26.11
C THR A 100 23.31 2.75 -24.76
N ALA A 101 24.03 1.69 -24.39
CA ALA A 101 23.76 0.93 -23.18
C ALA A 101 23.60 1.86 -21.96
N VAL A 102 22.35 2.06 -21.55
CA VAL A 102 22.03 2.75 -20.31
C VAL A 102 22.16 1.69 -19.21
N THR A 103 23.15 1.85 -18.36
CA THR A 103 23.45 0.91 -17.27
C THR A 103 22.91 1.38 -15.92
N ASP A 104 22.62 2.66 -15.82
CA ASP A 104 22.10 3.35 -14.64
C ASP A 104 21.10 4.44 -15.06
N CYS A 105 20.73 5.34 -14.15
CA CYS A 105 19.76 6.39 -14.41
C CYS A 105 20.34 7.65 -15.09
N ASP A 106 21.59 7.66 -15.49
CA ASP A 106 22.19 8.82 -16.19
C ASP A 106 21.52 9.08 -17.55
N GLY A 107 20.90 8.05 -18.12
CA GLY A 107 20.20 8.18 -19.40
C GLY A 107 21.13 8.46 -20.58
N ASN A 108 20.53 8.87 -21.68
CA ASN A 108 21.22 9.38 -22.87
C ASN A 108 20.37 10.48 -23.53
N SER A 109 20.81 10.99 -24.70
CA SER A 109 20.06 12.03 -25.39
C SER A 109 18.64 11.64 -25.84
N SER A 110 18.33 10.36 -25.88
CA SER A 110 17.04 9.84 -26.33
C SER A 110 16.18 9.27 -25.21
N ILE A 111 16.78 8.87 -24.09
CA ILE A 111 16.07 8.37 -22.91
C ILE A 111 16.65 9.07 -21.69
N GLN A 112 15.79 9.74 -20.93
CA GLN A 112 16.16 10.49 -19.74
C GLN A 112 15.21 10.16 -18.59
N PHE A 113 15.75 10.13 -17.37
CA PHE A 113 15.01 9.79 -16.17
C PHE A 113 14.97 10.97 -15.20
N TYR A 114 13.80 11.23 -14.62
CA TYR A 114 13.58 12.34 -13.69
C TYR A 114 12.80 11.90 -12.46
N GLN A 115 12.92 12.69 -11.40
CA GLN A 115 12.24 12.44 -10.13
C GLN A 115 10.78 12.96 -10.14
N SER A 116 10.49 13.97 -10.95
CA SER A 116 9.16 14.58 -11.07
C SER A 116 9.00 15.26 -12.43
N TYR A 117 7.78 15.63 -12.76
CA TYR A 117 7.42 16.42 -13.92
C TYR A 117 6.32 17.40 -13.55
N ASP A 118 6.54 18.67 -13.87
CA ASP A 118 5.52 19.70 -13.66
C ASP A 118 4.69 19.85 -14.95
N GLN A 119 3.46 19.36 -14.90
CA GLN A 119 2.51 19.45 -16.02
C GLN A 119 2.05 20.88 -16.29
N ALA A 120 2.04 21.76 -15.27
CA ALA A 120 1.57 23.13 -15.44
C ALA A 120 2.57 23.99 -16.21
N THR A 121 3.86 23.74 -15.98
CA THR A 121 4.94 24.45 -16.66
C THR A 121 5.58 23.65 -17.80
N ASP A 122 5.16 22.40 -17.98
CA ASP A 122 5.67 21.46 -19.01
C ASP A 122 7.20 21.26 -18.89
N THR A 123 7.70 21.12 -17.64
CA THR A 123 9.13 21.02 -17.38
C THR A 123 9.48 19.82 -16.51
N PRO A 124 10.56 19.08 -16.82
CA PRO A 124 11.07 18.04 -15.96
C PRO A 124 11.67 18.64 -14.68
N GLY A 125 11.48 17.94 -13.56
CA GLY A 125 12.12 18.22 -12.29
C GLY A 125 13.59 17.77 -12.25
N PRO A 126 14.15 17.52 -11.05
CA PRO A 126 15.52 17.04 -10.92
C PRO A 126 15.72 15.70 -11.65
N ALA A 127 16.89 15.52 -12.28
CA ALA A 127 17.26 14.25 -12.89
C ALA A 127 17.31 13.13 -11.82
N ALA A 128 16.93 11.93 -12.21
CA ALA A 128 17.08 10.76 -11.34
C ALA A 128 18.56 10.39 -11.25
N THR A 129 19.02 10.08 -10.04
CA THR A 129 20.40 9.68 -9.75
C THR A 129 20.52 8.22 -9.32
N ALA A 130 19.38 7.55 -9.14
CA ALA A 130 19.29 6.15 -8.75
C ALA A 130 17.94 5.57 -9.18
N ASP A 131 17.86 4.25 -9.33
CA ASP A 131 16.64 3.52 -9.65
C ASP A 131 15.48 3.86 -8.71
N SER A 132 15.77 4.03 -7.42
CA SER A 132 14.77 4.29 -6.37
C SER A 132 14.06 5.64 -6.51
N ASN A 133 14.68 6.61 -7.18
CA ASN A 133 14.10 7.94 -7.37
C ASN A 133 13.70 8.25 -8.82
N ALA A 134 13.87 7.30 -9.74
CA ALA A 134 13.42 7.41 -11.12
C ALA A 134 11.91 7.18 -11.22
N LYS A 135 11.15 8.25 -11.42
CA LYS A 135 9.68 8.22 -11.51
C LYS A 135 9.16 8.51 -12.91
N ILE A 136 9.89 9.32 -13.64
CA ILE A 136 9.50 9.84 -14.95
C ILE A 136 10.53 9.38 -15.97
N VAL A 137 10.06 8.97 -17.13
CA VAL A 137 10.91 8.75 -18.31
C VAL A 137 10.46 9.67 -19.44
N ILE A 138 11.44 10.28 -20.07
CA ILE A 138 11.27 11.04 -21.30
C ILE A 138 11.96 10.28 -22.43
N VAL A 139 11.20 9.93 -23.45
CA VAL A 139 11.71 9.23 -24.62
C VAL A 139 11.60 10.13 -25.84
N SER A 140 12.72 10.33 -26.51
CA SER A 140 12.82 11.08 -27.77
C SER A 140 13.25 10.12 -28.87
N ILE A 141 12.51 10.09 -29.97
CA ILE A 141 12.83 9.25 -31.11
C ILE A 141 13.77 9.97 -32.08
N THR A 142 14.52 9.18 -32.86
CA THR A 142 15.39 9.72 -33.90
C THR A 142 14.60 10.56 -34.91
N PRO A 143 15.02 11.82 -35.17
CA PRO A 143 14.34 12.67 -36.17
C PRO A 143 14.29 12.00 -37.52
N ARG A 144 13.15 12.11 -38.19
CA ARG A 144 12.93 11.63 -39.55
C ARG A 144 12.63 12.80 -40.49
N GLN A 145 12.90 12.62 -41.77
CA GLN A 145 12.71 13.64 -42.76
C GLN A 145 11.70 13.21 -43.82
N ALA A 146 10.79 14.12 -44.16
CA ALA A 146 9.97 14.02 -45.35
C ALA A 146 10.50 14.96 -46.43
N VAL A 147 10.97 14.40 -47.53
CA VAL A 147 11.32 15.16 -48.74
C VAL A 147 10.01 15.47 -49.46
N TYR A 148 9.75 16.75 -49.69
CA TYR A 148 8.53 17.19 -50.35
C TYR A 148 8.50 16.80 -51.81
N ALA A 149 7.35 16.29 -52.26
CA ALA A 149 7.17 15.82 -53.64
C ALA A 149 6.70 16.93 -54.58
N LEU A 150 5.80 17.79 -54.11
CA LEU A 150 5.12 18.77 -54.97
C LEU A 150 5.42 20.22 -54.60
N THR A 151 5.70 20.53 -53.35
CA THR A 151 6.05 21.88 -52.88
C THR A 151 7.30 22.47 -53.56
N PRO A 152 8.35 21.69 -53.92
CA PRO A 152 9.51 22.21 -54.66
C PRO A 152 9.19 22.78 -56.05
N ILE A 153 8.08 22.37 -56.66
CA ILE A 153 7.62 22.87 -57.96
C ILE A 153 7.35 24.38 -57.91
N VAL A 154 6.96 24.90 -56.76
CA VAL A 154 6.71 26.34 -56.55
C VAL A 154 7.88 27.06 -55.88
N ALA A 155 9.08 26.45 -55.92
CA ALA A 155 10.33 26.98 -55.34
C ALA A 155 10.26 27.26 -53.82
N ALA A 156 9.35 26.60 -53.11
CA ALA A 156 9.26 26.65 -51.67
C ALA A 156 10.21 25.63 -51.00
N LEU A 157 10.02 25.33 -49.75
CA LEU A 157 10.83 24.38 -48.96
C LEU A 157 10.96 23.02 -49.64
N ARG A 158 12.08 22.32 -49.42
CA ARG A 158 12.35 21.01 -50.04
C ARG A 158 12.14 19.81 -49.11
N SER A 159 12.21 20.03 -47.82
CA SER A 159 12.05 18.97 -46.81
C SER A 159 11.64 19.53 -45.47
N GLY A 160 11.05 18.70 -44.65
CA GLY A 160 10.76 18.96 -43.24
C GLY A 160 11.32 17.84 -42.34
N ASN A 161 11.98 18.21 -41.24
CA ASN A 161 12.41 17.30 -40.20
C ASN A 161 11.35 17.27 -39.10
N MET A 162 10.99 16.07 -38.67
CA MET A 162 10.05 15.84 -37.60
C MET A 162 10.71 14.96 -36.52
N SER A 163 10.49 15.29 -35.27
CA SER A 163 10.89 14.50 -34.12
C SER A 163 9.71 14.45 -33.15
N ALA A 164 9.58 13.38 -32.43
CA ALA A 164 8.58 13.26 -31.41
C ALA A 164 9.22 12.91 -30.08
N GLN A 165 8.55 13.30 -29.01
CA GLN A 165 8.96 13.06 -27.64
C GLN A 165 7.72 12.74 -26.81
N ALA A 166 7.84 11.76 -25.94
CA ALA A 166 6.79 11.40 -25.00
C ALA A 166 7.32 11.35 -23.58
N VAL A 167 6.48 11.73 -22.66
CA VAL A 167 6.74 11.71 -21.22
C VAL A 167 5.79 10.72 -20.58
N ALA A 168 6.34 9.74 -19.88
CA ALA A 168 5.54 8.72 -19.20
C ALA A 168 6.01 8.49 -17.77
N SER A 169 5.10 7.97 -16.97
CA SER A 169 5.35 7.56 -15.59
C SER A 169 4.68 6.23 -15.33
N LEU A 170 5.15 5.56 -14.27
CA LEU A 170 4.49 4.39 -13.73
C LEU A 170 3.62 4.83 -12.55
N SER A 171 2.31 4.80 -12.73
CA SER A 171 1.38 4.95 -11.63
C SER A 171 1.30 3.65 -10.86
N SER A 172 1.63 3.70 -9.59
CA SER A 172 1.32 2.60 -8.67
C SER A 172 -0.03 2.89 -8.04
N ALA A 173 -0.99 2.01 -8.25
CA ALA A 173 -2.28 2.08 -7.60
C ALA A 173 -2.38 0.96 -6.55
N ILE A 174 -2.84 1.30 -5.37
CA ILE A 174 -3.12 0.36 -4.29
C ILE A 174 -4.61 0.16 -4.20
N CYS A 175 -5.05 -1.08 -4.36
CA CYS A 175 -6.46 -1.42 -4.39
C CYS A 175 -6.85 -2.24 -3.16
N LYS A 176 -8.11 -2.10 -2.72
CA LYS A 176 -8.72 -2.92 -1.66
C LYS A 176 -7.95 -2.87 -0.34
N MET A 177 -7.37 -1.73 -0.03
CA MET A 177 -6.65 -1.52 1.22
C MET A 177 -7.60 -1.11 2.34
N PRO A 178 -7.29 -1.45 3.59
CA PRO A 178 -7.94 -0.80 4.72
C PRO A 178 -7.66 0.71 4.69
N PRO A 179 -8.69 1.56 4.84
CA PRO A 179 -8.54 3.01 4.69
C PRO A 179 -7.90 3.64 5.93
N VAL A 180 -6.64 3.33 6.18
CA VAL A 180 -5.89 3.79 7.36
C VAL A 180 -4.58 4.43 6.95
N MET A 181 -4.26 5.54 7.58
CA MET A 181 -2.95 6.19 7.50
C MET A 181 -2.34 6.40 8.89
N ILE A 182 -1.03 6.55 8.93
CA ILE A 182 -0.26 6.87 10.12
C ILE A 182 0.58 8.11 9.82
N SER A 183 0.54 9.09 10.73
CA SER A 183 1.49 10.20 10.71
C SER A 183 2.88 9.65 11.01
N ASN A 184 3.87 10.01 10.18
CA ASN A 184 5.23 9.51 10.32
C ASN A 184 5.71 9.68 11.77
N PRO A 185 6.09 8.60 12.45
CA PRO A 185 6.55 8.67 13.83
C PRO A 185 7.75 9.59 14.06
N GLU A 186 8.57 9.81 13.03
CA GLU A 186 9.75 10.69 13.05
C GLU A 186 9.53 11.99 12.27
N GLU A 187 8.28 12.36 12.00
CA GLU A 187 8.01 13.54 11.17
C GLU A 187 8.54 14.83 11.77
N THR A 188 9.09 15.64 10.90
CA THR A 188 9.39 17.06 11.14
C THR A 188 8.93 17.85 9.92
N ALA A 189 8.89 19.17 10.02
CA ALA A 189 8.54 20.00 8.87
C ALA A 189 9.47 19.83 7.65
N THR A 190 10.65 19.24 7.85
CA THR A 190 11.69 19.10 6.82
C THR A 190 12.07 17.64 6.55
N ASN A 191 11.80 16.71 7.47
CA ASN A 191 12.04 15.28 7.25
C ASN A 191 10.82 14.66 6.59
N THR A 192 10.92 14.35 5.31
CA THR A 192 9.88 13.72 4.49
C THR A 192 10.21 12.28 4.12
N SER A 193 11.18 11.66 4.80
CA SER A 193 11.57 10.27 4.57
C SER A 193 11.27 9.42 5.79
N PHE A 194 10.65 8.27 5.56
CA PHE A 194 10.40 7.25 6.57
C PHE A 194 11.12 5.95 6.21
N ASN A 195 11.93 5.45 7.14
CA ASN A 195 12.61 4.16 6.96
C ASN A 195 11.96 3.09 7.84
N ALA A 196 11.08 2.28 7.24
CA ALA A 196 10.36 1.23 7.94
C ALA A 196 11.28 0.20 8.62
N ALA A 197 12.50 -0.01 8.09
CA ALA A 197 13.44 -0.97 8.66
C ALA A 197 13.88 -0.61 10.09
N ASN A 198 13.80 0.68 10.46
CA ASN A 198 14.16 1.13 11.80
C ASN A 198 13.13 0.74 12.87
N PHE A 199 11.93 0.35 12.47
CA PHE A 199 10.79 0.13 13.36
C PHE A 199 10.27 -1.31 13.35
N ILE A 200 10.90 -2.23 12.61
CA ILE A 200 10.45 -3.62 12.53
C ILE A 200 10.45 -4.26 13.92
N GLY A 201 9.27 -4.73 14.35
CA GLY A 201 9.08 -5.33 15.67
C GLY A 201 8.66 -4.35 16.75
N ASP A 202 8.77 -3.04 16.51
CA ASP A 202 8.35 -2.02 17.46
C ASP A 202 6.82 -1.93 17.53
N GLY A 203 6.33 -1.79 18.76
CA GLY A 203 4.92 -1.52 18.99
C GLY A 203 4.59 -0.05 18.77
N LEU A 204 3.50 0.21 18.08
CA LEU A 204 2.94 1.56 17.95
C LEU A 204 1.57 1.62 18.63
N ARG A 205 1.36 2.67 19.41
CA ARG A 205 0.03 3.05 19.88
C ARG A 205 -0.55 4.07 18.93
N LEU A 206 -1.47 3.64 18.12
CA LEU A 206 -2.21 4.50 17.21
C LEU A 206 -3.41 5.09 17.95
N THR A 207 -3.48 6.40 18.03
CA THR A 207 -4.60 7.11 18.63
C THR A 207 -5.31 7.91 17.56
N ALA A 208 -6.62 7.71 17.41
CA ALA A 208 -7.41 8.51 16.50
C ALA A 208 -7.42 9.98 16.97
N VAL A 209 -7.09 10.88 16.06
CA VAL A 209 -7.15 12.31 16.35
C VAL A 209 -8.56 12.83 16.12
N GLY A 210 -9.14 13.49 17.13
CA GLY A 210 -10.44 14.14 17.03
C GLY A 210 -10.43 15.22 15.95
N GLY A 211 -11.43 15.20 15.08
CA GLY A 211 -11.64 16.25 14.08
C GLY A 211 -11.84 17.60 14.76
N GLY A 212 -10.85 18.46 14.65
CA GLY A 212 -10.81 19.82 15.16
C GLY A 212 -9.51 20.46 14.68
N SER A 213 -9.32 21.72 14.93
CA SER A 213 -8.14 22.51 14.53
C SER A 213 -6.79 22.04 15.12
N GLY A 214 -6.72 20.83 15.67
CA GLY A 214 -5.51 20.24 16.20
C GLY A 214 -4.57 19.76 15.09
N SER A 215 -3.28 20.07 15.24
CA SER A 215 -2.23 19.53 14.39
C SER A 215 -2.11 18.03 14.61
N TRP A 216 -1.88 17.28 13.54
CA TRP A 216 -1.46 15.90 13.65
C TRP A 216 -0.15 15.82 14.41
N ALA A 217 0.03 14.78 15.19
CA ALA A 217 1.28 14.55 15.92
C ALA A 217 1.88 13.21 15.47
N PRO A 218 3.20 13.03 15.56
CA PRO A 218 3.87 11.80 15.20
C PRO A 218 3.19 10.57 15.77
N GLY A 219 2.92 9.56 14.92
CA GLY A 219 2.23 8.33 15.29
C GLY A 219 0.71 8.44 15.49
N ASN A 220 0.08 9.56 15.19
CA ASN A 220 -1.38 9.64 15.10
C ASN A 220 -1.85 8.80 13.92
N PHE A 221 -3.05 8.22 14.02
CA PHE A 221 -3.68 7.58 12.87
C PHE A 221 -4.93 8.33 12.43
N GLY A 222 -5.20 8.25 11.14
CA GLY A 222 -6.38 8.77 10.50
C GLY A 222 -6.97 7.80 9.50
N TYR A 223 -8.12 8.15 8.98
CA TYR A 223 -8.76 7.38 7.93
C TYR A 223 -8.53 8.05 6.58
N LEU A 224 -8.43 7.20 5.55
CA LEU A 224 -8.38 7.62 4.16
C LEU A 224 -9.79 7.65 3.57
N ASP A 225 -9.95 8.41 2.50
CA ASP A 225 -11.14 8.32 1.67
C ASP A 225 -11.19 6.93 1.01
N THR A 226 -12.31 6.25 1.11
CA THR A 226 -12.50 4.92 0.53
C THR A 226 -12.73 4.95 -0.98
N GLN A 227 -12.83 6.13 -1.59
CA GLN A 227 -13.11 6.34 -3.02
C GLN A 227 -14.41 5.63 -3.49
N THR A 228 -15.32 5.36 -2.57
CA THR A 228 -16.63 4.78 -2.91
C THR A 228 -17.68 5.82 -3.28
N GLY A 229 -17.28 7.10 -3.22
CA GLY A 229 -18.20 8.24 -3.40
C GLY A 229 -19.09 8.53 -2.19
N VAL A 230 -19.01 7.71 -1.14
CA VAL A 230 -19.75 7.87 0.12
C VAL A 230 -18.76 7.75 1.28
N ASN A 231 -18.46 8.88 1.92
CA ASN A 231 -17.47 8.96 3.00
C ASN A 231 -18.10 8.83 4.39
N GLY A 232 -18.95 7.83 4.58
CA GLY A 232 -19.66 7.59 5.84
C GLY A 232 -18.93 6.64 6.80
N ALA A 233 -19.42 6.56 8.05
CA ALA A 233 -18.97 5.52 8.98
C ALA A 233 -19.27 4.09 8.48
N PRO A 234 -20.35 3.80 7.72
CA PRO A 234 -20.56 2.50 7.12
C PRO A 234 -19.43 2.08 6.19
N ASP A 235 -19.00 2.97 5.26
CA ASP A 235 -17.95 2.66 4.27
C ASP A 235 -16.60 2.39 4.96
N LEU A 236 -16.28 3.15 6.01
CA LEU A 236 -15.10 2.87 6.82
C LEU A 236 -15.18 1.50 7.47
N ARG A 237 -16.35 1.10 7.99
CA ARG A 237 -16.51 -0.24 8.58
C ARG A 237 -16.36 -1.35 7.56
N GLU A 238 -16.81 -1.15 6.33
CA GLU A 238 -16.59 -2.06 5.22
C GLU A 238 -15.09 -2.21 4.92
N GLY A 239 -14.39 -1.10 4.74
CA GLY A 239 -12.95 -1.07 4.49
C GLY A 239 -12.13 -1.69 5.63
N LEU A 240 -12.53 -1.49 6.88
CA LEU A 240 -11.83 -2.00 8.05
C LEU A 240 -12.19 -3.46 8.38
N GLY A 241 -13.45 -3.85 8.20
CA GLY A 241 -13.98 -5.12 8.67
C GLY A 241 -14.01 -6.22 7.63
N TRP A 242 -14.36 -5.94 6.38
CA TRP A 242 -14.52 -6.96 5.35
C TRP A 242 -13.21 -7.69 5.03
N ASN A 243 -13.34 -8.95 4.60
CA ASN A 243 -12.20 -9.76 4.16
C ASN A 243 -11.50 -9.13 2.95
N VAL A 244 -12.30 -8.57 2.06
CA VAL A 244 -11.86 -7.77 0.94
C VAL A 244 -12.45 -6.39 1.14
N PRO A 245 -11.66 -5.39 1.53
CA PRO A 245 -12.14 -4.03 1.71
C PRO A 245 -12.87 -3.52 0.47
N ALA A 246 -13.98 -2.83 0.67
CA ALA A 246 -14.65 -2.11 -0.40
C ALA A 246 -13.80 -0.88 -0.78
N GLY A 247 -13.98 -0.42 -1.99
CA GLY A 247 -13.30 0.77 -2.53
C GLY A 247 -12.55 0.46 -3.81
N GLU A 248 -12.23 1.53 -4.51
CA GLU A 248 -11.43 1.50 -5.72
C GLU A 248 -9.94 1.54 -5.41
N CYS A 249 -9.13 1.61 -6.43
CA CYS A 249 -7.70 1.79 -6.28
C CYS A 249 -7.38 3.26 -6.01
N VAL A 250 -6.49 3.51 -5.08
CA VAL A 250 -5.93 4.83 -4.82
C VAL A 250 -4.50 4.91 -5.33
N SER A 251 -4.02 6.10 -5.65
CA SER A 251 -2.62 6.31 -6.00
C SER A 251 -1.72 5.87 -4.84
N ALA A 252 -0.65 5.13 -5.15
CA ALA A 252 0.34 4.76 -4.15
C ALA A 252 1.21 5.95 -3.70
N ASP A 253 1.28 6.99 -4.50
CA ASP A 253 2.12 8.16 -4.26
C ASP A 253 1.37 9.30 -3.54
N GLY A 254 0.04 9.26 -3.50
CA GLY A 254 -0.78 10.26 -2.83
C GLY A 254 -2.14 9.72 -2.40
N VAL A 255 -2.60 10.12 -1.24
CA VAL A 255 -3.85 9.66 -0.64
C VAL A 255 -4.71 10.85 -0.20
N ASP A 256 -6.01 10.66 -0.24
CA ASP A 256 -6.97 11.62 0.27
C ASP A 256 -7.34 11.25 1.71
N THR A 257 -7.27 12.23 2.61
CA THR A 257 -7.55 11.99 4.02
C THR A 257 -9.00 12.29 4.35
N LYS A 258 -9.59 11.46 5.20
CA LYS A 258 -10.96 11.65 5.66
C LYS A 258 -11.02 12.51 6.91
N PRO A 259 -11.87 13.57 6.97
CA PRO A 259 -12.04 14.37 8.17
C PRO A 259 -12.73 13.59 9.29
N GLY A 260 -12.29 13.83 10.50
CA GLY A 260 -12.93 13.38 11.74
C GLY A 260 -12.42 12.05 12.27
N ALA A 261 -12.20 12.03 13.60
CA ALA A 261 -11.93 10.80 14.33
C ALA A 261 -13.25 10.05 14.52
N THR A 262 -13.53 9.08 13.66
CA THR A 262 -14.69 8.21 13.81
C THR A 262 -14.30 7.02 14.70
N VAL A 263 -14.05 7.27 15.98
CA VAL A 263 -13.67 6.20 16.96
C VAL A 263 -14.68 5.06 17.04
N THR A 264 -15.93 5.34 16.67
CA THR A 264 -17.01 4.32 16.70
C THR A 264 -16.84 3.23 15.64
N VAL A 265 -15.93 3.38 14.67
CA VAL A 265 -15.70 2.34 13.63
C VAL A 265 -14.61 1.34 14.02
N THR A 266 -13.91 1.56 15.13
CA THR A 266 -12.83 0.65 15.58
C THR A 266 -13.35 -0.74 15.94
N ASP A 267 -14.66 -0.88 16.24
CA ASP A 267 -15.32 -2.16 16.45
C ASP A 267 -15.23 -3.08 15.20
N SER A 268 -15.05 -2.52 13.99
CA SER A 268 -14.84 -3.30 12.79
C SER A 268 -13.46 -3.96 12.73
N PHE A 269 -12.42 -3.36 13.33
CA PHE A 269 -11.14 -4.04 13.53
C PHE A 269 -11.28 -5.26 14.44
N ASN A 270 -12.16 -5.17 15.43
CA ASN A 270 -12.35 -6.25 16.41
C ASN A 270 -12.93 -7.53 15.79
N THR A 271 -13.57 -7.43 14.61
CA THR A 271 -14.02 -8.62 13.87
C THR A 271 -12.87 -9.55 13.51
N ARG A 272 -11.66 -9.00 13.29
CA ARG A 272 -10.44 -9.76 13.01
C ARG A 272 -9.99 -10.62 14.17
N PHE A 273 -10.46 -10.28 15.38
CA PHE A 273 -10.26 -11.00 16.64
C PHE A 273 -11.47 -11.82 17.08
N ASP A 274 -12.45 -12.06 16.20
CA ASP A 274 -13.67 -12.82 16.52
C ASP A 274 -14.61 -12.10 17.52
N ILE A 275 -14.62 -10.76 17.51
CA ILE A 275 -15.49 -9.94 18.35
C ILE A 275 -16.40 -9.11 17.45
N TYR A 276 -17.72 -9.27 17.62
CA TYR A 276 -18.73 -8.63 16.78
C TYR A 276 -19.68 -7.81 17.66
N GLN A 277 -19.17 -6.70 18.19
CA GLN A 277 -19.81 -5.89 19.23
C GLN A 277 -21.22 -5.45 18.86
N ASN A 278 -21.42 -5.00 17.64
CA ASN A 278 -22.69 -4.50 17.14
C ASN A 278 -23.27 -5.34 15.98
N GLY A 279 -22.87 -6.60 15.87
CA GLY A 279 -23.36 -7.51 14.84
C GLY A 279 -23.16 -6.96 13.42
N ASN A 280 -24.26 -6.74 12.70
CA ASN A 280 -24.23 -6.23 11.31
C ASN A 280 -23.64 -4.81 11.20
N THR A 281 -23.54 -4.05 12.28
CA THR A 281 -22.89 -2.73 12.25
C THR A 281 -21.38 -2.89 12.24
N SER A 282 -20.81 -3.79 13.06
CA SER A 282 -19.37 -4.08 13.06
C SER A 282 -18.93 -4.80 11.77
N CYS A 283 -19.83 -5.57 11.18
CA CYS A 283 -19.65 -6.21 9.86
C CYS A 283 -20.84 -5.88 8.97
N PRO A 284 -20.79 -4.80 8.19
CA PRO A 284 -21.87 -4.40 7.30
C PRO A 284 -22.26 -5.51 6.31
N THR A 285 -23.55 -5.52 5.94
CA THR A 285 -24.10 -6.50 5.00
C THR A 285 -23.51 -6.29 3.60
N GLY A 286 -23.24 -7.38 2.90
CA GLY A 286 -22.67 -7.35 1.55
C GLY A 286 -21.24 -7.91 1.46
N GLY A 287 -20.52 -7.93 2.57
CA GLY A 287 -19.21 -8.54 2.69
C GLY A 287 -19.14 -9.57 3.81
N ALA A 288 -18.02 -10.28 3.90
CA ALA A 288 -17.70 -11.21 4.96
C ALA A 288 -16.60 -10.61 5.85
N CYS A 289 -16.75 -10.74 7.17
CA CYS A 289 -15.78 -10.31 8.17
C CYS A 289 -15.26 -11.52 8.96
N SER A 290 -14.59 -12.43 8.30
CA SER A 290 -13.98 -13.57 8.98
C SER A 290 -12.91 -13.11 9.97
N ALA A 291 -12.84 -13.74 11.12
CA ALA A 291 -11.72 -13.51 12.02
C ALA A 291 -10.44 -14.18 11.48
N SER A 292 -9.27 -13.78 11.99
CA SER A 292 -8.07 -14.57 11.81
C SER A 292 -8.22 -15.95 12.43
N ILE A 293 -7.64 -16.97 11.82
CA ILE A 293 -7.58 -18.31 12.45
C ILE A 293 -6.84 -18.26 13.79
N ASN A 294 -5.88 -17.36 13.94
CA ASN A 294 -5.28 -17.02 15.21
C ASN A 294 -5.95 -15.76 15.76
N SER A 295 -6.98 -15.97 16.57
CA SER A 295 -7.75 -14.91 17.23
C SER A 295 -7.42 -14.77 18.72
N VAL A 296 -6.20 -15.12 19.10
CA VAL A 296 -5.69 -14.98 20.46
C VAL A 296 -5.86 -13.55 20.96
N LYS A 297 -6.45 -13.41 22.14
CA LYS A 297 -6.78 -12.14 22.78
C LYS A 297 -6.92 -12.29 24.29
N ASP A 298 -6.97 -11.18 24.99
CA ASP A 298 -7.06 -11.08 26.45
C ASP A 298 -8.48 -11.16 27.01
N VAL A 299 -9.41 -11.69 26.24
CA VAL A 299 -10.81 -11.87 26.66
C VAL A 299 -11.16 -13.35 26.72
N ARG A 300 -12.09 -13.69 27.60
CA ARG A 300 -12.64 -15.03 27.78
C ARG A 300 -14.12 -15.05 27.46
N ARG A 301 -14.65 -16.23 27.28
CA ARG A 301 -16.05 -16.44 26.96
C ARG A 301 -16.59 -17.68 27.65
N PRO A 302 -17.86 -17.72 28.11
CA PRO A 302 -18.45 -18.94 28.62
C PRO A 302 -18.37 -20.08 27.58
N ALA A 303 -18.01 -21.27 28.04
CA ALA A 303 -17.87 -22.44 27.16
C ALA A 303 -19.19 -22.79 26.45
N ASN A 304 -20.32 -22.52 27.06
CA ASN A 304 -21.66 -22.75 26.54
C ASN A 304 -22.32 -21.50 25.90
N ALA A 305 -21.54 -20.43 25.67
CA ALA A 305 -22.09 -19.23 25.08
C ALA A 305 -22.62 -19.51 23.67
N ASN A 306 -23.83 -19.06 23.37
CA ASN A 306 -24.50 -19.23 22.10
C ASN A 306 -25.35 -18.01 21.75
N GLY A 307 -25.84 -17.96 20.50
CA GLY A 307 -26.66 -16.87 19.99
C GLY A 307 -25.87 -15.58 19.71
N ALA A 308 -26.56 -14.54 19.27
CA ALA A 308 -25.97 -13.27 18.83
C ALA A 308 -25.19 -12.53 19.94
N ASN A 309 -25.54 -12.73 21.17
CA ASN A 309 -24.88 -12.10 22.31
C ASN A 309 -23.56 -12.77 22.71
N ALA A 310 -23.35 -14.00 22.31
CA ALA A 310 -22.13 -14.73 22.59
C ALA A 310 -20.88 -14.14 21.92
N CYS A 311 -21.07 -13.28 20.91
CA CYS A 311 -20.00 -12.67 20.11
C CYS A 311 -19.74 -11.21 20.47
N LYS A 312 -20.49 -10.66 21.42
CA LYS A 312 -20.33 -9.30 21.94
C LYS A 312 -19.48 -9.29 23.20
N VAL A 313 -18.95 -8.12 23.54
CA VAL A 313 -18.30 -7.91 24.84
C VAL A 313 -19.39 -7.68 25.90
N GLN A 314 -19.75 -8.73 26.60
CA GLN A 314 -20.78 -8.72 27.67
C GLN A 314 -20.78 -10.03 28.45
N ASN A 315 -21.56 -10.11 29.55
CA ASN A 315 -21.58 -11.25 30.45
C ASN A 315 -21.89 -12.62 29.80
N GLN A 316 -22.67 -12.65 28.73
CA GLN A 316 -22.99 -13.89 27.99
C GLN A 316 -22.06 -14.11 26.75
N GLY A 317 -21.09 -13.25 26.55
CA GLY A 317 -20.16 -13.29 25.44
C GLY A 317 -18.72 -13.13 25.91
N TRP A 318 -17.97 -12.34 25.17
CA TRP A 318 -16.60 -12.03 25.50
C TRP A 318 -16.52 -11.15 26.75
N GLN A 319 -15.61 -11.48 27.65
CA GLN A 319 -15.40 -10.77 28.92
C GLN A 319 -13.90 -10.55 29.11
N LEU A 320 -13.53 -9.38 29.58
CA LEU A 320 -12.16 -9.09 29.96
C LEU A 320 -11.72 -10.05 31.06
N ASP A 321 -10.51 -10.55 31.01
CA ASP A 321 -9.95 -11.38 32.06
C ASP A 321 -9.50 -10.50 33.25
N THR A 322 -10.24 -10.61 34.35
CA THR A 322 -9.92 -9.91 35.58
C THR A 322 -9.24 -10.83 36.61
N SER A 323 -9.00 -12.11 36.25
CA SER A 323 -8.39 -13.10 37.14
C SER A 323 -6.87 -12.96 37.20
N GLY A 324 -6.42 -12.24 38.14
CA GLY A 324 -5.00 -12.00 38.37
C GLY A 324 -4.66 -10.52 38.34
N ALA A 325 -3.56 -10.13 38.95
CA ALA A 325 -2.99 -8.78 38.82
C ALA A 325 -2.56 -8.61 37.36
N GLY A 326 -3.55 -8.31 36.51
CA GLY A 326 -3.43 -8.51 35.09
C GLY A 326 -2.50 -7.51 34.46
N TYR A 327 -1.75 -7.99 33.52
CA TYR A 327 -1.02 -7.23 32.54
C TYR A 327 -1.91 -6.19 31.82
N TYR A 328 -3.21 -6.45 31.77
CA TYR A 328 -4.28 -5.62 31.24
C TYR A 328 -5.47 -5.46 32.20
N GLY A 329 -5.33 -5.85 33.48
CA GLY A 329 -6.35 -5.67 34.46
C GLY A 329 -6.40 -4.27 35.04
N GLN A 330 -7.31 -4.05 36.03
CA GLN A 330 -7.45 -2.74 36.67
C GLN A 330 -6.18 -2.27 37.41
N ASN A 331 -5.31 -3.21 37.83
CA ASN A 331 -4.04 -2.94 38.49
C ASN A 331 -2.88 -3.07 37.47
N VAL A 332 -2.78 -2.13 36.56
CA VAL A 332 -1.65 -2.07 35.64
C VAL A 332 -0.39 -1.70 36.41
N PRO A 333 0.74 -2.41 36.23
CA PRO A 333 2.00 -2.10 36.87
C PRO A 333 2.43 -0.66 36.66
N SER A 334 3.08 -0.07 37.65
CA SER A 334 3.59 1.29 37.54
C SER A 334 4.99 1.35 36.92
N THR A 335 5.72 0.25 36.99
CA THR A 335 7.07 0.10 36.42
C THR A 335 7.22 -1.28 35.76
N ALA A 336 8.25 -1.45 34.93
CA ALA A 336 8.57 -2.75 34.34
C ALA A 336 8.90 -3.82 35.39
N ALA A 337 9.43 -3.43 36.55
CA ALA A 337 9.71 -4.35 37.67
C ALA A 337 8.43 -4.93 38.32
N ASP A 338 7.31 -4.24 38.13
CA ASP A 338 6.00 -4.67 38.66
C ASP A 338 5.26 -5.59 37.69
N LEU A 339 5.81 -5.85 36.51
CA LEU A 339 5.21 -6.80 35.57
C LEU A 339 5.15 -8.20 36.21
N PRO A 340 4.04 -8.89 36.09
CA PRO A 340 3.82 -10.14 36.86
C PRO A 340 4.75 -11.24 36.35
N THR A 341 5.76 -11.57 37.15
CA THR A 341 6.68 -12.69 36.89
C THR A 341 6.10 -14.01 37.39
N THR A 342 5.25 -13.98 38.43
CA THR A 342 4.72 -15.16 39.12
C THR A 342 3.21 -15.36 38.94
N THR A 343 2.44 -14.27 38.85
CA THR A 343 0.99 -14.31 38.61
C THR A 343 0.72 -14.08 37.13
N THR A 344 -0.01 -14.99 36.50
CA THR A 344 -0.40 -14.88 35.10
C THR A 344 -1.91 -14.77 35.02
N PRO A 345 -2.44 -13.89 34.17
CA PRO A 345 -3.86 -13.89 33.86
C PRO A 345 -4.25 -15.23 33.23
N SER A 346 -5.54 -15.55 33.23
CA SER A 346 -6.05 -16.78 32.61
C SER A 346 -6.16 -16.65 31.07
N ALA A 347 -6.16 -15.42 30.58
CA ALA A 347 -6.12 -15.11 29.15
C ALA A 347 -5.15 -13.96 28.89
N MET A 348 -4.36 -14.10 27.86
CA MET A 348 -3.46 -13.05 27.39
C MET A 348 -3.45 -13.02 25.86
N GLY A 349 -3.66 -11.85 25.28
CA GLY A 349 -3.30 -11.58 23.89
C GLY A 349 -1.79 -11.40 23.75
N HIS A 350 -1.35 -11.02 22.55
CA HIS A 350 0.04 -10.61 22.40
C HIS A 350 0.27 -9.35 23.21
N PRO A 351 1.24 -9.33 24.15
CA PRO A 351 1.49 -8.16 24.97
C PRO A 351 1.93 -6.94 24.16
N ARG A 352 1.59 -5.76 24.68
CA ARG A 352 2.16 -4.50 24.20
C ARG A 352 3.64 -4.43 24.51
N ASP A 353 4.34 -3.44 23.96
CA ASP A 353 5.65 -3.09 24.45
C ASP A 353 5.57 -2.72 25.93
N GLU A 354 6.60 -3.05 26.69
CA GLU A 354 6.63 -2.81 28.14
C GLU A 354 6.38 -1.35 28.48
N CYS A 355 6.96 -0.43 27.70
CA CYS A 355 6.74 0.99 27.88
C CYS A 355 5.27 1.41 27.72
N HIS A 356 4.51 0.74 26.83
CA HIS A 356 3.06 0.95 26.70
C HIS A 356 2.26 0.27 27.82
N ALA A 357 2.77 -0.83 28.36
CA ALA A 357 2.08 -1.56 29.43
C ALA A 357 2.14 -0.82 30.78
N ILE A 358 3.24 -0.14 31.06
CA ILE A 358 3.44 0.56 32.33
C ILE A 358 2.91 2.00 32.36
N SER A 359 2.74 2.63 31.21
CA SER A 359 2.38 4.05 31.15
C SER A 359 1.51 4.41 29.95
N ASN A 360 0.50 5.25 30.17
CA ASN A 360 -0.23 5.88 29.06
C ASN A 360 0.61 6.92 28.30
N ASN A 361 1.59 7.52 28.97
CA ASN A 361 2.18 8.79 28.50
C ASN A 361 3.69 8.86 28.56
N GLY A 362 4.41 7.87 29.09
CA GLY A 362 5.69 8.33 29.52
C GLY A 362 6.91 7.53 29.22
N SER A 363 6.81 6.24 29.10
CA SER A 363 8.00 5.40 28.91
C SER A 363 8.32 5.16 27.45
N CYS A 364 7.30 5.16 26.59
CA CYS A 364 7.50 5.07 25.14
C CYS A 364 7.86 6.45 24.55
N THR A 365 8.65 6.47 23.49
CA THR A 365 9.02 7.70 22.79
C THR A 365 7.76 8.42 22.31
N ASN A 366 7.62 9.69 22.70
CA ASN A 366 6.43 10.51 22.44
C ASN A 366 5.11 9.87 22.93
N GLY A 367 5.18 8.90 23.87
CA GLY A 367 4.02 8.15 24.38
C GLY A 367 3.35 7.22 23.36
N ARG A 368 3.93 7.01 22.19
CA ARG A 368 3.32 6.28 21.08
C ARG A 368 4.21 5.24 20.44
N MET A 369 5.51 5.53 20.33
CA MET A 369 6.48 4.61 19.76
C MET A 369 7.05 3.73 20.84
N GLY A 370 6.84 2.44 20.70
CA GLY A 370 7.47 1.44 21.53
C GLY A 370 8.92 1.17 21.12
N ASP A 371 9.48 0.16 21.73
CA ASP A 371 10.85 -0.25 21.56
C ASP A 371 10.99 -1.75 21.25
N GLY A 372 9.88 -2.40 20.87
CA GLY A 372 9.83 -3.83 20.54
C GLY A 372 10.05 -4.75 21.73
N LYS A 373 10.27 -4.22 22.93
CA LYS A 373 10.38 -5.03 24.16
C LYS A 373 9.02 -5.39 24.68
N TRP A 374 8.68 -6.67 24.61
CA TRP A 374 7.43 -7.19 25.12
C TRP A 374 7.65 -8.48 25.92
N ASP A 375 6.82 -8.73 26.90
CA ASP A 375 6.97 -9.88 27.82
C ASP A 375 6.53 -11.20 27.17
N ARG A 376 7.47 -11.83 26.45
CA ARG A 376 7.27 -13.13 25.81
C ARG A 376 7.02 -14.22 26.82
N ASP A 377 7.71 -14.15 27.96
CA ASP A 377 7.61 -15.15 29.01
C ASP A 377 6.20 -15.14 29.61
N ALA A 378 5.64 -13.96 29.87
CA ALA A 378 4.26 -13.85 30.33
C ALA A 378 3.27 -14.41 29.28
N TYR A 379 3.49 -14.13 28.00
CA TYR A 379 2.64 -14.66 26.93
C TYR A 379 2.64 -16.18 26.89
N PHE A 380 3.80 -16.80 26.83
CA PHE A 380 3.91 -18.26 26.75
C PHE A 380 3.49 -18.92 28.08
N ARG A 381 3.87 -18.38 29.20
CA ARG A 381 3.45 -18.87 30.53
C ARG A 381 1.93 -18.83 30.69
N THR A 382 1.24 -17.86 30.15
CA THR A 382 -0.22 -17.77 30.22
C THR A 382 -0.90 -18.72 29.23
N ASN A 383 -0.43 -18.76 28.00
CA ASN A 383 -1.15 -19.41 26.91
C ASN A 383 -0.71 -20.86 26.67
N TYR A 384 0.45 -21.28 27.19
CA TYR A 384 1.02 -22.60 26.94
C TYR A 384 1.20 -23.37 28.27
N VAL A 385 0.13 -24.00 28.63
CA VAL A 385 0.06 -24.86 29.84
C VAL A 385 0.02 -26.30 29.36
N ARG A 386 1.04 -27.11 29.75
CA ARG A 386 1.07 -28.53 29.44
C ARG A 386 -0.12 -29.20 30.15
N THR A 387 -0.92 -29.88 29.40
CA THR A 387 -1.97 -30.74 29.94
C THR A 387 -1.46 -32.16 30.03
N SER A 388 -0.90 -32.55 31.16
CA SER A 388 -0.81 -33.99 31.46
C SER A 388 -2.18 -34.46 31.91
N ILE A 389 -2.75 -35.45 31.25
CA ILE A 389 -3.96 -36.10 31.70
C ILE A 389 -3.54 -36.96 32.89
N GLY A 390 -3.78 -36.46 34.10
CA GLY A 390 -3.69 -37.27 35.29
C GLY A 390 -4.70 -38.42 35.24
N SER A 391 -4.49 -39.46 36.02
CA SER A 391 -5.30 -40.70 36.09
C SER A 391 -6.80 -40.47 36.35
N LYS A 392 -7.25 -39.25 36.57
CA LYS A 392 -8.66 -38.84 36.77
C LYS A 392 -9.11 -37.77 35.74
N GLY A 393 -8.45 -37.60 34.60
CA GLY A 393 -8.85 -36.60 33.58
C GLY A 393 -8.58 -35.15 33.95
N GLN A 394 -7.82 -34.90 35.01
CA GLN A 394 -7.44 -33.55 35.42
C GLN A 394 -6.24 -33.05 34.61
N ALA A 395 -6.39 -31.90 34.01
CA ALA A 395 -5.25 -31.19 33.41
C ALA A 395 -4.32 -30.69 34.54
N ILE A 396 -3.19 -31.36 34.74
CA ILE A 396 -2.13 -30.88 35.62
C ILE A 396 -1.15 -30.10 34.76
N GLY A 397 -1.18 -28.77 34.92
CA GLY A 397 -0.43 -27.93 33.98
C GLY A 397 0.88 -27.41 34.51
N THR A 398 1.98 -27.84 33.94
CA THR A 398 3.23 -27.09 34.02
C THR A 398 3.24 -26.05 32.90
N ARG A 399 3.51 -24.80 33.21
CA ARG A 399 3.57 -23.70 32.24
C ARG A 399 4.91 -23.68 31.55
N TRP A 400 4.93 -23.29 30.30
CA TRP A 400 6.19 -23.14 29.60
C TRP A 400 7.03 -22.02 30.22
N THR A 401 8.31 -22.32 30.36
CA THR A 401 9.39 -21.38 30.72
C THR A 401 10.03 -20.80 29.45
N SER A 402 10.94 -19.83 29.61
CA SER A 402 11.74 -19.30 28.48
C SER A 402 12.46 -20.39 27.70
N ALA A 403 13.06 -21.36 28.41
CA ALA A 403 13.75 -22.48 27.77
C ALA A 403 12.78 -23.38 26.98
N ASP A 404 11.59 -23.61 27.51
CA ASP A 404 10.58 -24.44 26.84
C ASP A 404 10.11 -23.81 25.53
N TRP A 405 9.71 -22.53 25.54
CA TRP A 405 9.19 -21.94 24.33
C TRP A 405 10.27 -21.72 23.26
N GLN A 406 11.50 -21.41 23.66
CA GLN A 406 12.63 -21.35 22.74
C GLN A 406 12.87 -22.69 22.02
N ALA A 407 12.96 -23.77 22.80
CA ALA A 407 13.17 -25.11 22.26
C ALA A 407 12.05 -25.56 21.32
N ASN A 408 10.80 -25.24 21.67
CA ASN A 408 9.61 -25.70 20.95
C ASN A 408 9.27 -24.85 19.72
N THR A 409 9.62 -23.57 19.73
CA THR A 409 9.28 -22.65 18.64
C THR A 409 10.45 -22.34 17.71
N GLY A 410 11.69 -22.51 18.18
CA GLY A 410 12.90 -22.07 17.48
C GLY A 410 13.06 -20.55 17.43
N LEU A 411 12.22 -19.80 18.16
CA LEU A 411 12.27 -18.34 18.18
C LEU A 411 13.30 -17.85 19.20
N SER A 412 13.97 -16.73 18.89
CA SER A 412 15.02 -16.17 19.75
C SER A 412 14.45 -15.38 20.92
N THR A 413 15.10 -15.49 22.09
CA THR A 413 14.83 -14.63 23.25
C THR A 413 15.60 -13.32 23.21
N THR A 414 16.66 -13.24 22.42
CA THR A 414 17.56 -12.09 22.45
C THR A 414 16.85 -10.86 21.89
N VAL A 415 16.53 -9.91 22.76
CA VAL A 415 16.11 -8.59 22.34
C VAL A 415 17.36 -7.89 21.78
N PRO A 416 17.34 -7.32 20.59
CA PRO A 416 18.45 -6.51 20.11
C PRO A 416 18.73 -5.39 21.11
N THR A 417 19.99 -5.26 21.54
CA THR A 417 20.37 -4.25 22.54
C THR A 417 20.35 -2.82 22.01
N ASN A 418 20.15 -2.67 20.71
CA ASN A 418 20.08 -1.38 20.05
C ASN A 418 18.88 -1.32 19.11
N ILE A 419 17.77 -0.85 19.61
CA ILE A 419 16.50 -0.70 18.91
C ILE A 419 16.48 0.59 18.08
N THR A 420 17.46 1.46 18.27
CA THR A 420 17.64 2.64 17.44
C THR A 420 18.34 2.27 16.12
N GLY A 421 17.57 1.76 15.18
CA GLY A 421 17.79 2.04 13.77
C GLY A 421 18.64 1.11 12.94
N THR A 422 19.36 0.09 13.43
CA THR A 422 20.28 -0.64 12.54
C THR A 422 20.35 -2.15 12.67
N SER A 423 19.64 -2.78 13.58
CA SER A 423 19.76 -4.24 13.78
C SER A 423 18.44 -5.01 13.83
N GLN A 424 17.36 -4.39 13.48
CA GLN A 424 16.02 -4.97 13.53
C GLN A 424 15.77 -6.04 12.46
N ALA A 425 16.55 -6.06 11.42
CA ALA A 425 16.49 -7.07 10.36
C ALA A 425 17.02 -8.45 10.78
N ASN A 426 17.24 -8.71 12.09
CA ASN A 426 17.65 -10.04 12.54
C ASN A 426 16.41 -10.97 12.53
N PRO A 427 16.33 -11.94 11.60
CA PRO A 427 15.22 -12.88 11.51
C PRO A 427 15.09 -13.78 12.73
N ALA A 428 16.07 -13.79 13.63
CA ALA A 428 16.04 -14.54 14.89
C ALA A 428 15.26 -13.81 16.01
N TYR A 429 14.87 -12.55 15.82
CA TYR A 429 14.11 -11.81 16.81
C TYR A 429 12.65 -12.26 16.85
N ALA A 430 12.18 -12.72 17.98
CA ALA A 430 10.78 -13.13 18.14
C ALA A 430 9.87 -11.92 18.34
N SER A 431 9.45 -11.31 17.25
CA SER A 431 8.37 -10.34 17.26
C SER A 431 7.01 -11.01 17.55
N ARG A 432 6.02 -10.21 17.88
CA ARG A 432 4.64 -10.73 18.07
C ARG A 432 4.11 -11.36 16.79
N TYR A 433 4.42 -10.76 15.65
CA TYR A 433 4.03 -11.30 14.35
C TYR A 433 4.73 -12.64 14.04
N ASN A 434 5.98 -12.82 14.47
CA ASN A 434 6.68 -14.10 14.34
C ASN A 434 6.01 -15.19 15.19
N VAL A 435 5.63 -14.88 16.43
CA VAL A 435 4.89 -15.82 17.31
C VAL A 435 3.52 -16.15 16.71
N TYR A 436 2.78 -15.16 16.31
CA TYR A 436 1.48 -15.31 15.64
C TYR A 436 1.57 -16.19 14.39
N SER A 437 2.56 -15.98 13.56
CA SER A 437 2.78 -16.76 12.33
C SER A 437 3.17 -18.21 12.63
N TRP A 438 4.03 -18.41 13.65
CA TRP A 438 4.37 -19.73 14.12
C TRP A 438 3.14 -20.50 14.64
N GLU A 439 2.29 -19.84 15.39
CA GLU A 439 1.04 -20.42 15.90
C GLU A 439 0.10 -20.85 14.75
N ILE A 440 -0.02 -20.05 13.71
CA ILE A 440 -0.82 -20.42 12.52
C ILE A 440 -0.23 -21.64 11.81
N ALA A 441 1.09 -21.67 11.64
CA ALA A 441 1.78 -22.77 10.96
C ALA A 441 1.68 -24.11 11.74
N ASN A 442 1.58 -24.01 13.06
CA ASN A 442 1.52 -25.17 13.96
C ASN A 442 0.12 -25.39 14.58
N ARG A 443 -0.91 -24.69 14.11
CA ARG A 443 -2.26 -24.83 14.65
C ARG A 443 -2.71 -26.28 14.72
N ASP A 444 -3.42 -26.61 15.78
CA ASP A 444 -3.93 -27.96 16.09
C ASP A 444 -2.88 -29.02 16.38
N LYS A 445 -1.61 -28.74 16.21
CA LYS A 445 -0.55 -29.65 16.61
C LYS A 445 -0.40 -29.65 18.13
N VAL A 446 -0.09 -30.80 18.68
CA VAL A 446 0.32 -30.92 20.07
C VAL A 446 1.83 -30.75 20.11
N VAL A 447 2.30 -29.67 20.74
CA VAL A 447 3.71 -29.36 20.92
C VAL A 447 3.98 -29.34 22.41
N ASP A 448 4.86 -30.21 22.87
CA ASP A 448 5.21 -30.38 24.28
C ASP A 448 3.97 -30.39 25.22
N GLY A 449 2.98 -31.21 24.85
CA GLY A 449 1.74 -31.38 25.59
C GLY A 449 0.73 -30.22 25.51
N VAL A 450 0.97 -29.23 24.65
CA VAL A 450 0.08 -28.09 24.42
C VAL A 450 -0.49 -28.13 23.02
N THR A 451 -1.83 -28.04 22.90
CA THR A 451 -2.47 -27.86 21.60
C THR A 451 -2.36 -26.41 21.17
N VAL A 452 -1.62 -26.16 20.10
CA VAL A 452 -1.42 -24.81 19.56
C VAL A 452 -2.76 -24.26 19.05
N LEU A 453 -3.12 -23.06 19.46
CA LEU A 453 -4.42 -22.39 19.24
C LEU A 453 -5.64 -23.19 19.79
N GLY A 454 -5.42 -24.12 20.66
CA GLY A 454 -6.51 -24.81 21.39
C GLY A 454 -7.19 -23.93 22.43
N PRO A 455 -8.23 -24.45 23.09
CA PRO A 455 -8.81 -23.83 24.28
C PRO A 455 -7.77 -23.71 25.41
N ARG A 456 -7.75 -22.56 26.08
CA ARG A 456 -6.71 -22.22 27.08
C ARG A 456 -7.28 -22.09 28.49
N SER A 457 -8.15 -23.01 28.90
CA SER A 457 -8.67 -23.08 30.25
C SER A 457 -8.64 -24.53 30.74
N PRO A 458 -8.36 -24.75 32.02
CA PRO A 458 -8.33 -26.10 32.59
C PRO A 458 -9.70 -26.81 32.65
N SER A 459 -10.79 -26.11 32.39
CA SER A 459 -12.14 -26.71 32.36
C SER A 459 -13.01 -26.00 31.34
N ALA A 460 -13.34 -26.67 30.26
CA ALA A 460 -14.14 -26.15 29.15
C ALA A 460 -15.61 -26.61 29.20
N THR A 461 -16.20 -26.76 30.38
CA THR A 461 -17.57 -27.23 30.55
C THR A 461 -18.45 -26.22 31.29
N GLY A 462 -19.70 -26.10 30.84
CA GLY A 462 -20.71 -25.29 31.49
C GLY A 462 -20.43 -23.77 31.38
N ASN A 463 -20.71 -23.03 32.45
CA ASN A 463 -20.51 -21.57 32.49
C ASN A 463 -19.07 -21.15 32.75
N THR A 464 -18.12 -22.07 32.72
CA THR A 464 -16.69 -21.76 32.88
C THR A 464 -16.22 -20.84 31.77
N LEU A 465 -15.53 -19.76 32.12
CA LEU A 465 -14.92 -18.85 31.17
C LEU A 465 -13.67 -19.49 30.55
N VAL A 466 -13.62 -19.52 29.24
CA VAL A 466 -12.55 -20.13 28.46
C VAL A 466 -11.92 -19.11 27.55
N SER A 467 -10.61 -19.07 27.51
CA SER A 467 -9.85 -18.37 26.47
C SER A 467 -9.67 -19.26 25.24
N TYR A 468 -9.89 -18.73 24.07
CA TYR A 468 -9.81 -19.45 22.82
C TYR A 468 -8.72 -18.86 21.94
N GLY A 469 -7.88 -19.71 21.39
CA GLY A 469 -6.89 -19.31 20.37
C GLY A 469 -7.50 -19.20 18.97
N LYS A 470 -8.57 -19.96 18.69
CA LYS A 470 -9.30 -19.94 17.43
C LYS A 470 -10.63 -19.19 17.55
N PRO A 471 -11.19 -18.71 16.43
CA PRO A 471 -12.53 -18.13 16.40
C PRO A 471 -13.61 -19.06 16.90
N GLN A 472 -14.56 -18.50 17.64
CA GLN A 472 -15.72 -19.20 18.20
C GLN A 472 -17.06 -18.64 17.69
N CYS A 473 -17.05 -17.41 17.18
CA CYS A 473 -18.25 -16.69 16.79
C CYS A 473 -18.62 -16.86 15.33
N SER A 474 -17.68 -17.22 14.51
CA SER A 474 -17.79 -17.13 13.07
C SER A 474 -18.80 -18.10 12.45
N ALA A 475 -18.83 -19.34 12.93
CA ALA A 475 -19.64 -20.39 12.29
C ALA A 475 -21.15 -20.21 12.52
N GLY A 476 -21.56 -19.64 13.64
CA GLY A 476 -22.98 -19.51 14.02
C GLY A 476 -23.68 -18.24 13.52
N GLN A 477 -22.93 -17.27 13.01
CA GLN A 477 -23.42 -15.95 12.65
C GLN A 477 -23.18 -15.58 11.17
N GLY A 478 -22.68 -16.51 10.34
CA GLY A 478 -22.38 -16.24 8.95
C GLY A 478 -21.09 -15.46 8.68
N TYR A 479 -20.26 -15.24 9.70
CA TYR A 479 -19.01 -14.46 9.56
C TYR A 479 -17.81 -15.28 9.08
N GLY A 480 -17.96 -16.60 8.88
CA GLY A 480 -16.89 -17.49 8.44
C GLY A 480 -16.17 -18.22 9.58
N SER A 481 -15.41 -19.25 9.26
CA SER A 481 -14.79 -20.19 10.21
C SER A 481 -13.38 -19.83 10.67
N GLY A 482 -12.94 -18.62 10.46
CA GLY A 482 -11.56 -18.19 10.66
C GLY A 482 -10.71 -18.31 9.38
N GLN A 483 -10.03 -17.26 9.05
CA GLN A 483 -9.28 -17.17 7.81
C GLN A 483 -7.82 -17.59 8.03
N ILE A 484 -7.37 -18.54 7.22
CA ILE A 484 -5.98 -19.01 7.19
C ILE A 484 -5.28 -18.26 6.06
N PRO A 485 -4.25 -17.46 6.36
CA PRO A 485 -3.51 -16.74 5.33
C PRO A 485 -2.76 -17.71 4.40
N ASN A 486 -2.80 -17.42 3.11
CA ASN A 486 -2.04 -18.11 2.08
C ASN A 486 -1.75 -17.13 0.92
N SER A 487 -1.26 -17.62 -0.22
CA SER A 487 -0.93 -16.76 -1.37
C SER A 487 -2.11 -15.98 -1.97
N THR A 488 -3.35 -16.42 -1.72
CA THR A 488 -4.58 -15.80 -2.25
C THR A 488 -5.51 -15.27 -1.16
N THR A 489 -5.26 -15.65 0.08
CA THR A 489 -6.10 -15.30 1.23
C THR A 489 -5.32 -14.38 2.17
N PRO A 490 -5.72 -13.11 2.29
CA PRO A 490 -5.02 -12.14 3.13
C PRO A 490 -4.98 -12.55 4.60
N ASP A 491 -3.88 -12.18 5.27
CA ASP A 491 -3.80 -12.28 6.73
C ASP A 491 -4.70 -11.22 7.36
N ARG A 492 -5.66 -11.66 8.16
CA ARG A 492 -6.65 -10.77 8.76
C ARG A 492 -6.10 -9.83 9.80
N ARG A 493 -4.98 -10.15 10.46
CA ARG A 493 -4.33 -9.29 11.45
C ARG A 493 -3.15 -8.51 10.92
N ARG A 494 -2.77 -8.73 9.65
CA ARG A 494 -1.81 -7.90 8.93
C ARG A 494 -2.57 -6.92 8.04
N ILE A 495 -2.31 -5.65 8.16
CA ILE A 495 -2.91 -4.60 7.35
C ILE A 495 -1.82 -3.67 6.79
N SER A 496 -2.02 -3.21 5.57
CA SER A 496 -1.13 -2.21 4.97
C SER A 496 -1.68 -0.82 5.24
N VAL A 497 -0.82 0.11 5.60
CA VAL A 497 -1.18 1.48 5.93
C VAL A 497 -0.25 2.47 5.26
N ALA A 498 -0.77 3.65 4.91
CA ALA A 498 0.03 4.74 4.37
C ALA A 498 0.74 5.48 5.50
N VAL A 499 2.04 5.69 5.38
CA VAL A 499 2.79 6.61 6.23
C VAL A 499 2.90 7.94 5.52
N VAL A 500 2.43 8.99 6.16
CA VAL A 500 2.40 10.35 5.60
C VAL A 500 3.07 11.33 6.57
N ASN A 501 3.72 12.37 6.06
CA ASN A 501 4.20 13.45 6.90
C ASN A 501 3.10 14.51 7.02
N CYS A 502 2.38 14.46 8.13
CA CYS A 502 1.29 15.40 8.38
C CYS A 502 1.77 16.81 8.65
N GLN A 503 2.95 16.95 9.28
CA GLN A 503 3.51 18.25 9.62
C GLN A 503 4.03 18.99 8.38
N ALA A 504 4.82 18.34 7.53
CA ALA A 504 5.36 18.94 6.31
C ALA A 504 4.27 19.28 5.30
N ASN A 505 3.25 18.43 5.19
CA ASN A 505 2.16 18.61 4.24
C ASN A 505 0.97 19.38 4.80
N GLY A 506 1.04 19.84 6.04
CA GLY A 506 -0.03 20.62 6.68
C GLY A 506 -1.37 19.91 6.74
N VAL A 507 -1.36 18.57 6.88
CA VAL A 507 -2.57 17.73 6.86
C VAL A 507 -3.53 18.14 7.96
N LYS A 508 -4.75 18.51 7.58
CA LYS A 508 -5.82 18.96 8.49
C LYS A 508 -7.16 18.50 7.96
N GLY A 509 -7.78 17.56 8.66
CA GLY A 509 -9.12 17.11 8.28
C GLY A 509 -9.16 16.46 6.89
N ASN A 510 -9.89 17.03 5.96
CA ASN A 510 -9.89 16.62 4.54
C ASN A 510 -8.69 17.29 3.84
N SER A 511 -7.78 16.48 3.35
CA SER A 511 -6.65 16.91 2.54
C SER A 511 -6.53 15.96 1.36
N ASP A 512 -6.48 16.49 0.16
CA ASP A 512 -6.44 15.71 -1.07
C ASP A 512 -4.99 15.58 -1.55
N GLY A 513 -4.65 14.43 -2.15
CA GLY A 513 -3.36 14.19 -2.76
C GLY A 513 -2.17 14.25 -1.78
N VAL A 514 -2.37 13.90 -0.50
CA VAL A 514 -1.29 13.92 0.49
C VAL A 514 -0.20 12.92 0.10
N PRO A 515 1.06 13.35 -0.09
CA PRO A 515 2.14 12.47 -0.48
C PRO A 515 2.36 11.34 0.54
N VAL A 516 2.43 10.11 0.04
CA VAL A 516 2.76 8.94 0.85
C VAL A 516 4.26 8.73 0.85
N GLU A 517 4.86 8.73 2.03
CA GLU A 517 6.30 8.47 2.16
C GLU A 517 6.61 7.00 1.96
N LYS A 518 5.82 6.13 2.58
CA LYS A 518 5.92 4.67 2.51
C LYS A 518 4.58 4.00 2.77
N TRP A 519 4.40 2.84 2.18
CA TRP A 519 3.39 1.88 2.61
C TRP A 519 4.05 0.83 3.48
N ILE A 520 3.50 0.61 4.66
CA ILE A 520 4.01 -0.39 5.60
C ILE A 520 2.94 -1.38 6.00
N ASP A 521 3.36 -2.58 6.30
CA ASP A 521 2.51 -3.60 6.90
C ASP A 521 2.64 -3.55 8.42
N ILE A 522 1.51 -3.58 9.08
CA ILE A 522 1.41 -3.61 10.53
C ILE A 522 0.60 -4.81 10.99
N PHE A 523 0.95 -5.34 12.16
CA PHE A 523 0.25 -6.41 12.83
C PHE A 523 -0.64 -5.85 13.93
N LEU A 524 -1.91 -6.21 13.94
CA LEU A 524 -2.85 -5.84 15.01
C LEU A 524 -2.55 -6.67 16.26
N VAL A 525 -2.06 -6.03 17.31
CA VAL A 525 -1.61 -6.68 18.54
C VAL A 525 -2.78 -7.13 19.39
N GLU A 526 -3.79 -6.29 19.56
CA GLU A 526 -4.95 -6.54 20.41
C GLU A 526 -6.22 -5.91 19.87
N PRO A 527 -7.41 -6.37 20.29
CA PRO A 527 -8.66 -5.71 19.92
C PRO A 527 -8.77 -4.33 20.59
N SER A 528 -9.38 -3.39 19.85
CA SER A 528 -9.68 -2.04 20.36
C SER A 528 -10.89 -2.11 21.29
N LEU A 529 -10.63 -2.17 22.58
CA LEU A 529 -11.65 -2.28 23.65
C LEU A 529 -11.28 -1.37 24.82
N ASN A 530 -12.28 -0.84 25.50
CA ASN A 530 -12.06 -0.11 26.75
C ASN A 530 -11.44 -1.02 27.82
N ARG A 531 -10.27 -0.65 28.29
CA ARG A 531 -9.51 -1.32 29.36
C ARG A 531 -8.84 -0.28 30.23
N ALA A 532 -8.24 -0.75 31.33
CA ALA A 532 -7.31 0.11 32.04
C ALA A 532 -6.22 0.60 31.09
N ARG A 533 -6.04 1.91 31.01
CA ARG A 533 -5.08 2.62 30.14
C ARG A 533 -5.27 2.41 28.63
N THR A 534 -6.45 2.00 28.18
CA THR A 534 -6.78 1.90 26.75
C THR A 534 -8.19 2.42 26.51
N ASN A 535 -8.33 3.32 25.58
CA ASN A 535 -9.63 3.73 25.10
C ASN A 535 -10.04 2.88 23.89
N ASP A 536 -11.32 2.83 23.59
CA ASP A 536 -11.86 2.15 22.40
C ASP A 536 -11.45 2.82 21.06
N GLY A 537 -10.80 3.97 21.13
CA GLY A 537 -10.18 4.63 19.97
C GLY A 537 -8.70 4.33 19.79
N ASP A 538 -8.06 3.61 20.74
CA ASP A 538 -6.65 3.25 20.64
C ASP A 538 -6.49 1.91 19.94
N ILE A 539 -5.55 1.83 19.00
CA ILE A 539 -5.17 0.61 18.29
C ILE A 539 -3.68 0.36 18.53
N TYR A 540 -3.38 -0.80 19.10
CA TYR A 540 -1.98 -1.23 19.27
C TYR A 540 -1.57 -2.14 18.14
N VAL A 541 -0.46 -1.79 17.50
CA VAL A 541 0.09 -2.52 16.35
C VAL A 541 1.58 -2.75 16.52
N GLU A 542 2.12 -3.65 15.71
CA GLU A 542 3.56 -3.88 15.56
C GLU A 542 3.93 -3.64 14.11
N VAL A 543 5.03 -2.96 13.85
CA VAL A 543 5.53 -2.75 12.49
C VAL A 543 6.15 -4.06 11.98
N ILE A 544 5.67 -4.55 10.84
CA ILE A 544 6.21 -5.74 10.18
C ILE A 544 7.31 -5.35 9.20
N GLY A 545 7.12 -4.29 8.46
CA GLY A 545 8.07 -3.80 7.45
C GLY A 545 7.39 -3.04 6.33
N GLU A 546 8.15 -2.76 5.28
CA GLU A 546 7.62 -2.13 4.07
C GLU A 546 6.66 -3.09 3.34
N THR A 547 5.55 -2.56 2.82
CA THR A 547 4.60 -3.34 2.01
C THR A 547 5.27 -3.72 0.70
N VAL A 548 5.46 -5.02 0.46
CA VAL A 548 6.07 -5.55 -0.77
C VAL A 548 5.01 -6.13 -1.68
N ASN A 549 5.13 -5.83 -2.96
CA ASN A 549 4.30 -6.42 -4.01
C ASN A 549 4.60 -7.92 -4.16
N GLY A 550 3.55 -8.74 -4.14
CA GLY A 550 3.67 -10.12 -4.59
C GLY A 550 4.58 -11.03 -3.77
N GLY A 551 4.86 -10.70 -2.53
CA GLY A 551 5.66 -11.54 -1.64
C GLY A 551 5.02 -12.92 -1.51
N SER A 552 5.77 -13.96 -1.83
CA SER A 552 5.33 -15.34 -2.08
C SER A 552 4.81 -16.11 -0.85
N SER A 553 4.64 -15.50 0.30
CA SER A 553 4.26 -16.25 1.51
C SER A 553 3.01 -15.76 2.24
N ASN A 554 2.58 -14.50 2.06
CA ASN A 554 1.34 -14.01 2.67
C ASN A 554 0.74 -12.91 1.79
N ALA A 555 -0.42 -13.15 1.19
CA ALA A 555 -1.13 -12.11 0.48
C ALA A 555 -1.42 -10.97 1.46
N SER A 556 -0.89 -9.79 1.19
CA SER A 556 -1.36 -8.58 1.82
C SER A 556 -2.82 -8.35 1.41
N GLN A 557 -3.59 -7.60 2.18
CA GLN A 557 -4.95 -7.20 1.76
C GLN A 557 -4.93 -6.24 0.55
N VAL A 558 -3.74 -5.87 0.13
CA VAL A 558 -3.47 -4.86 -0.86
C VAL A 558 -3.09 -5.50 -2.18
N ILE A 559 -3.77 -5.12 -3.23
CA ILE A 559 -3.40 -5.45 -4.60
C ILE A 559 -2.76 -4.19 -5.18
N VAL A 560 -1.47 -4.29 -5.52
CA VAL A 560 -0.80 -3.19 -6.20
C VAL A 560 -0.90 -3.42 -7.70
N HIS A 561 -1.48 -2.47 -8.38
CA HIS A 561 -1.47 -2.39 -9.83
C HIS A 561 -0.47 -1.33 -10.26
N GLN A 562 0.48 -1.72 -11.09
CA GLN A 562 1.38 -0.79 -11.75
C GLN A 562 0.85 -0.55 -13.16
N VAL A 563 0.45 0.66 -13.44
CA VAL A 563 -0.09 1.05 -14.75
C VAL A 563 0.77 2.18 -15.32
N PRO A 564 1.47 1.95 -16.42
CA PRO A 564 2.17 3.03 -17.11
C PRO A 564 1.14 3.97 -17.73
N TYR A 565 1.40 5.26 -17.68
CA TYR A 565 0.56 6.29 -18.28
C TYR A 565 1.41 7.40 -18.90
N LEU A 566 0.87 8.01 -19.95
CA LEU A 566 1.47 9.18 -20.56
C LEU A 566 1.13 10.43 -19.75
N ILE A 567 2.14 11.26 -19.57
CA ILE A 567 1.99 12.60 -19.01
C ILE A 567 1.83 13.59 -20.15
N LYS A 568 2.59 13.36 -21.25
CA LYS A 568 2.58 14.13 -22.49
C LYS A 568 3.08 13.25 -23.62
#